data_fca6256bd68a1988dc21557d5c599d02
#
_entry.id   fca6256bd68a1988dc21557d5c599d02
#
_cell.length_a   1.000
_cell.length_b   1.000
_cell.length_c   1.000
_cell.angle_alpha   90.00
_cell.angle_beta   90.00
_cell.angle_gamma   90.00
#
_symmetry.space_group_name_H-M   'P 1'
#
loop_
_entity.id
_entity.type
_entity.pdbx_description
1 polymer ?
#
loop_
_entity_poly.entity_id
_entity_poly.type
_entity_poly.pdbx_seq_one_letter_code
_entity_poly.pdbx_strand_id
1 'polypeptide(L)'
;MKRLGEHRLLVRFAGRAGQALFLRVLWAAITFAGAALLARWFQPKEYGQYAAVTSLITFLSVVCALGAPNALIRLLAEYGGDHPTEKQAALAHGVLRATQLGALGASLLAAAGLVGVGLALHAFVGSSNALIYVAGAAMLPAFTLTDVQTAAGRTYGQVFAALAPKDILWRLLLIPLGWAVTVMLAPRLQLTVFLLLAAAALTLFSFAQGWTLRRAAPAVVWRAKPDYRLRDLVRISTSTWVTQVASAVFRSLDVVIAGMFLPPREVGFYFAASRAAALISFVLTSTNLIIAPEIAKLHHSGEHEHLIRTLKLASLIVFLPSLGAFGLCVAFPDQVLSLFGHGFREARTELIILSVGQLINASTGCVGIVLMMTGQERKNAEVLVTSSILTVVAMLLLTRLYGAVGTATATTLGFALWNIRLWLVARQRTAYDPSVLGLFTRSRAQV
;
A
#
# COMPACT_ATOMS: atom_id res chain seq x y z
N MET A 1 -40.65 -13.93 1.31
CA MET A 1 -39.37 -14.64 1.15
C MET A 1 -38.24 -13.76 0.55
N LYS A 2 -38.47 -12.89 -0.45
CA LYS A 2 -37.43 -12.00 -1.01
C LYS A 2 -36.80 -11.06 0.06
N ARG A 3 -37.54 -10.37 0.91
CA ARG A 3 -37.04 -9.46 1.95
C ARG A 3 -36.19 -10.14 3.03
N LEU A 4 -36.46 -11.40 3.37
CA LEU A 4 -35.62 -12.17 4.32
C LEU A 4 -34.29 -12.60 3.71
N GLY A 5 -34.22 -12.83 2.41
CA GLY A 5 -32.97 -13.09 1.68
C GLY A 5 -32.09 -11.85 1.59
N GLU A 6 -32.69 -10.69 1.30
CA GLU A 6 -31.97 -9.41 1.24
C GLU A 6 -31.41 -8.99 2.61
N HIS A 7 -32.19 -9.19 3.68
CA HIS A 7 -31.73 -8.88 5.05
C HIS A 7 -30.54 -9.77 5.47
N ARG A 8 -30.57 -11.07 5.15
CA ARG A 8 -29.46 -11.99 5.43
C ARG A 8 -28.21 -11.68 4.59
N LEU A 9 -28.38 -11.24 3.35
CA LEU A 9 -27.30 -10.77 2.50
C LEU A 9 -26.67 -9.46 3.06
N LEU A 10 -27.49 -8.51 3.46
CA LEU A 10 -27.05 -7.25 4.07
C LEU A 10 -26.29 -7.49 5.38
N VAL A 11 -26.77 -8.36 6.26
CA VAL A 11 -26.09 -8.72 7.52
C VAL A 11 -24.77 -9.44 7.26
N ARG A 12 -24.70 -10.32 6.28
CA ARG A 12 -23.43 -10.97 5.87
C ARG A 12 -22.45 -9.98 5.24
N PHE A 13 -22.95 -9.04 4.43
CA PHE A 13 -22.12 -7.98 3.82
C PHE A 13 -21.60 -7.00 4.89
N ALA A 14 -22.45 -6.55 5.80
CA ALA A 14 -22.09 -5.68 6.93
C ALA A 14 -21.07 -6.38 7.86
N GLY A 15 -21.25 -7.67 8.12
CA GLY A 15 -20.27 -8.46 8.89
C GLY A 15 -18.90 -8.56 8.21
N ARG A 16 -18.85 -8.81 6.90
CA ARG A 16 -17.59 -8.87 6.13
C ARG A 16 -16.91 -7.51 6.02
N ALA A 17 -17.67 -6.44 5.81
CA ALA A 17 -17.16 -5.08 5.79
C ALA A 17 -16.62 -4.65 7.17
N GLY A 18 -17.32 -5.00 8.25
CA GLY A 18 -16.85 -4.77 9.61
C GLY A 18 -15.57 -5.53 9.94
N GLN A 19 -15.46 -6.79 9.53
CA GLN A 19 -14.22 -7.57 9.68
C GLN A 19 -13.06 -6.96 8.90
N ALA A 20 -13.29 -6.53 7.66
CA ALA A 20 -12.24 -5.89 6.84
C ALA A 20 -11.77 -4.57 7.47
N LEU A 21 -12.70 -3.77 8.03
CA LEU A 21 -12.37 -2.54 8.74
C LEU A 21 -11.58 -2.83 10.02
N PHE A 22 -12.02 -3.79 10.83
CA PHE A 22 -11.31 -4.21 12.05
C PHE A 22 -9.88 -4.66 11.74
N LEU A 23 -9.69 -5.53 10.74
CA LEU A 23 -8.38 -5.98 10.31
C LEU A 23 -7.50 -4.81 9.85
N ARG A 24 -8.08 -3.80 9.23
CA ARG A 24 -7.34 -2.63 8.76
C ARG A 24 -6.93 -1.69 9.89
N VAL A 25 -7.80 -1.48 10.88
CA VAL A 25 -7.47 -0.73 12.10
C VAL A 25 -6.35 -1.45 12.86
N LEU A 26 -6.49 -2.76 13.03
CA LEU A 26 -5.47 -3.60 13.68
C LEU A 26 -4.13 -3.54 12.93
N TRP A 27 -4.15 -3.66 11.61
CA TRP A 27 -2.97 -3.51 10.75
C TRP A 27 -2.28 -2.16 10.92
N ALA A 28 -3.04 -1.06 10.95
CA ALA A 28 -2.49 0.27 11.13
C ALA A 28 -1.88 0.45 12.52
N ALA A 29 -2.58 -0.02 13.56
CA ALA A 29 -2.08 0.02 14.94
C ALA A 29 -0.78 -0.78 15.09
N ILE A 30 -0.74 -2.01 14.59
CA ILE A 30 0.46 -2.87 14.61
C ILE A 30 1.60 -2.23 13.83
N THR A 31 1.30 -1.67 12.65
CA THR A 31 2.31 -1.05 11.80
C THR A 31 2.92 0.19 12.45
N PHE A 32 2.09 1.05 13.05
CA PHE A 32 2.54 2.25 13.74
C PHE A 32 3.30 1.90 15.03
N ALA A 33 2.73 1.05 15.88
CA ALA A 33 3.36 0.60 17.12
C ALA A 33 4.68 -0.12 16.83
N GLY A 34 4.71 -1.01 15.83
CA GLY A 34 5.93 -1.69 15.41
C GLY A 34 7.01 -0.71 14.93
N ALA A 35 6.64 0.27 14.12
CA ALA A 35 7.56 1.30 13.65
C ALA A 35 8.12 2.13 14.82
N ALA A 36 7.27 2.54 15.78
CA ALA A 36 7.69 3.30 16.96
C ALA A 36 8.58 2.49 17.90
N LEU A 37 8.27 1.20 18.13
CA LEU A 37 9.08 0.32 18.98
C LEU A 37 10.44 0.02 18.34
N LEU A 38 10.47 -0.29 17.04
CA LEU A 38 11.73 -0.49 16.32
C LEU A 38 12.60 0.77 16.32
N ALA A 39 12.00 1.96 16.18
CA ALA A 39 12.73 3.23 16.27
C ALA A 39 13.33 3.48 17.64
N ARG A 40 12.70 2.98 18.72
CA ARG A 40 13.23 3.09 20.09
C ARG A 40 14.35 2.09 20.40
N TRP A 41 14.29 0.90 19.81
CA TRP A 41 15.27 -0.17 20.05
C TRP A 41 16.51 -0.03 19.19
N PHE A 42 16.31 0.32 17.91
CA PHE A 42 17.42 0.65 17.03
C PHE A 42 17.83 2.13 17.22
N GLN A 43 19.11 2.41 17.00
CA GLN A 43 19.54 3.81 16.93
C GLN A 43 18.99 4.49 15.67
N PRO A 44 18.85 5.83 15.62
CA PRO A 44 18.29 6.53 14.47
C PRO A 44 18.96 6.21 13.13
N LYS A 45 20.26 5.93 13.13
CA LYS A 45 21.02 5.50 11.94
C LYS A 45 20.55 4.14 11.43
N GLU A 46 20.44 3.15 12.31
CA GLU A 46 20.03 1.78 11.95
C GLU A 46 18.55 1.75 11.56
N TYR A 47 17.73 2.51 12.25
CA TYR A 47 16.33 2.68 11.91
C TYR A 47 16.14 3.32 10.52
N GLY A 48 17.00 4.28 10.15
CA GLY A 48 17.00 4.87 8.81
C GLY A 48 17.45 3.90 7.73
N GLN A 49 18.45 3.06 7.99
CA GLN A 49 18.86 1.98 7.09
C GLN A 49 17.74 0.95 6.91
N TYR A 50 17.10 0.55 8.00
CA TYR A 50 15.90 -0.30 7.97
C TYR A 50 14.80 0.33 7.11
N ALA A 51 14.51 1.61 7.30
CA ALA A 51 13.49 2.34 6.56
C ALA A 51 13.80 2.40 5.06
N ALA A 52 15.03 2.72 4.68
CA ALA A 52 15.46 2.77 3.28
C ALA A 52 15.34 1.40 2.60
N VAL A 53 15.86 0.35 3.24
CA VAL A 53 15.82 -1.02 2.69
C VAL A 53 14.38 -1.53 2.57
N THR A 54 13.58 -1.41 3.62
CA THR A 54 12.20 -1.91 3.58
C THR A 54 11.31 -1.13 2.61
N SER A 55 11.54 0.17 2.45
CA SER A 55 10.84 0.99 1.45
C SER A 55 11.25 0.61 0.03
N LEU A 56 12.55 0.37 -0.21
CA LEU A 56 13.06 -0.12 -1.49
C LEU A 56 12.45 -1.50 -1.84
N ILE A 57 12.46 -2.45 -0.91
CA ILE A 57 11.88 -3.77 -1.11
C ILE A 57 10.37 -3.68 -1.37
N THR A 58 9.65 -2.82 -0.64
CA THR A 58 8.23 -2.58 -0.85
C THR A 58 7.94 -1.98 -2.24
N PHE A 59 8.75 -1.03 -2.68
CA PHE A 59 8.62 -0.46 -4.03
C PHE A 59 8.92 -1.50 -5.11
N LEU A 60 10.05 -2.21 -4.99
CA LEU A 60 10.45 -3.23 -5.95
C LEU A 60 9.48 -4.42 -5.97
N SER A 61 8.84 -4.79 -4.85
CA SER A 61 7.83 -5.85 -4.86
C SER A 61 6.65 -5.51 -5.77
N VAL A 62 6.22 -4.24 -5.79
CA VAL A 62 5.16 -3.78 -6.71
C VAL A 62 5.62 -3.82 -8.16
N VAL A 63 6.88 -3.42 -8.43
CA VAL A 63 7.46 -3.49 -9.77
C VAL A 63 7.54 -4.95 -10.25
N CYS A 64 8.08 -5.84 -9.41
CA CYS A 64 8.27 -7.26 -9.72
C CYS A 64 6.96 -8.07 -9.74
N ALA A 65 5.89 -7.58 -9.13
CA ALA A 65 4.57 -8.19 -9.22
C ALA A 65 3.95 -8.08 -10.63
N LEU A 66 4.52 -7.26 -11.52
CA LEU A 66 4.15 -7.15 -12.94
C LEU A 66 2.64 -6.91 -13.17
N GLY A 67 1.95 -6.24 -12.23
CA GLY A 67 0.50 -6.02 -12.30
C GLY A 67 -0.36 -7.25 -11.97
N ALA A 68 0.25 -8.37 -11.65
CA ALA A 68 -0.42 -9.64 -11.36
C ALA A 68 -1.54 -9.56 -10.32
N PRO A 69 -1.42 -8.82 -9.19
CA PRO A 69 -2.49 -8.78 -8.19
C PRO A 69 -3.84 -8.33 -8.76
N ASN A 70 -3.89 -7.27 -9.55
CA ASN A 70 -5.14 -6.79 -10.14
C ASN A 70 -5.61 -7.64 -11.32
N ALA A 71 -4.67 -8.15 -12.13
CA ALA A 71 -4.99 -9.08 -13.20
C ALA A 71 -5.62 -10.37 -12.68
N LEU A 72 -5.09 -10.92 -11.57
CA LEU A 72 -5.66 -12.10 -10.90
C LEU A 72 -7.08 -11.87 -10.42
N ILE A 73 -7.35 -10.75 -9.74
CA ILE A 73 -8.71 -10.45 -9.25
C ILE A 73 -9.70 -10.45 -10.42
N ARG A 74 -9.34 -9.86 -11.56
CA ARG A 74 -10.20 -9.79 -12.73
C ARG A 74 -10.38 -11.14 -13.42
N LEU A 75 -9.27 -11.81 -13.75
CA LEU A 75 -9.29 -13.06 -14.52
C LEU A 75 -9.83 -14.24 -13.71
N LEU A 76 -9.51 -14.33 -12.42
CA LEU A 76 -10.07 -15.39 -11.58
C LEU A 76 -11.56 -15.19 -11.29
N ALA A 77 -12.06 -13.95 -11.23
CA ALA A 77 -13.50 -13.69 -11.17
C ALA A 77 -14.21 -14.18 -12.44
N GLU A 78 -13.55 -14.06 -13.60
CA GLU A 78 -14.09 -14.55 -14.89
C GLU A 78 -14.01 -16.09 -15.02
N TYR A 79 -12.90 -16.71 -14.53
CA TYR A 79 -12.62 -18.14 -14.73
C TYR A 79 -12.83 -19.00 -13.48
N GLY A 80 -12.92 -18.40 -12.31
CA GLY A 80 -12.78 -19.08 -11.01
C GLY A 80 -14.07 -19.22 -10.20
N GLY A 81 -15.26 -19.16 -10.78
CA GLY A 81 -16.53 -19.33 -10.06
C GLY A 81 -16.55 -20.57 -9.14
N ASP A 82 -17.56 -20.68 -8.26
CA ASP A 82 -17.67 -21.78 -7.27
C ASP A 82 -17.73 -23.18 -7.93
N HIS A 83 -18.17 -23.25 -9.18
CA HIS A 83 -18.25 -24.47 -9.99
C HIS A 83 -17.68 -24.24 -11.39
N PRO A 84 -16.34 -24.08 -11.54
CA PRO A 84 -15.73 -23.84 -12.84
C PRO A 84 -15.84 -25.05 -13.74
N THR A 85 -16.14 -24.83 -15.02
CA THR A 85 -16.01 -25.87 -16.05
C THR A 85 -14.54 -26.29 -16.17
N GLU A 86 -14.27 -27.46 -16.75
CA GLU A 86 -12.89 -27.96 -16.92
C GLU A 86 -12.01 -26.96 -17.68
N LYS A 87 -12.54 -26.29 -18.70
CA LYS A 87 -11.83 -25.23 -19.46
C LYS A 87 -11.55 -24.00 -18.59
N GLN A 88 -12.51 -23.56 -17.79
CA GLN A 88 -12.31 -22.44 -16.86
C GLN A 88 -11.30 -22.78 -15.77
N ALA A 89 -11.34 -24.01 -15.25
CA ALA A 89 -10.37 -24.49 -14.28
C ALA A 89 -8.94 -24.52 -14.85
N ALA A 90 -8.78 -24.96 -16.11
CA ALA A 90 -7.49 -24.95 -16.81
C ALA A 90 -6.94 -23.52 -17.00
N LEU A 91 -7.79 -22.56 -17.37
CA LEU A 91 -7.42 -21.15 -17.50
C LEU A 91 -7.07 -20.54 -16.13
N ALA A 92 -7.86 -20.78 -15.08
CA ALA A 92 -7.58 -20.31 -13.73
C ALA A 92 -6.23 -20.85 -13.21
N HIS A 93 -5.95 -22.14 -13.43
CA HIS A 93 -4.68 -22.76 -13.09
C HIS A 93 -3.50 -22.12 -13.86
N GLY A 94 -3.68 -21.90 -15.18
CA GLY A 94 -2.67 -21.26 -16.03
C GLY A 94 -2.33 -19.83 -15.56
N VAL A 95 -3.34 -19.02 -15.25
CA VAL A 95 -3.17 -17.65 -14.77
C VAL A 95 -2.51 -17.62 -13.38
N LEU A 96 -2.94 -18.47 -12.44
CA LEU A 96 -2.33 -18.58 -11.10
C LEU A 96 -0.83 -18.94 -11.21
N ARG A 97 -0.50 -19.93 -12.02
CA ARG A 97 0.88 -20.39 -12.21
C ARG A 97 1.74 -19.35 -12.91
N ALA A 98 1.26 -18.78 -14.02
CA ALA A 98 1.99 -17.78 -14.79
C ALA A 98 2.31 -16.53 -13.96
N THR A 99 1.33 -16.04 -13.16
CA THR A 99 1.53 -14.85 -12.31
C THR A 99 2.49 -15.12 -11.16
N GLN A 100 2.39 -16.27 -10.50
CA GLN A 100 3.30 -16.63 -9.40
C GLN A 100 4.73 -16.85 -9.91
N LEU A 101 4.91 -17.59 -11.00
CA LEU A 101 6.23 -17.86 -11.58
C LEU A 101 6.85 -16.58 -12.17
N GLY A 102 6.05 -15.76 -12.85
CA GLY A 102 6.53 -14.47 -13.41
C GLY A 102 6.97 -13.50 -12.32
N ALA A 103 6.17 -13.36 -11.26
CA ALA A 103 6.50 -12.51 -10.12
C ALA A 103 7.72 -13.04 -9.33
N LEU A 104 7.82 -14.37 -9.14
CA LEU A 104 8.98 -15.01 -8.51
C LEU A 104 10.24 -14.79 -9.35
N GLY A 105 10.20 -15.05 -10.66
CA GLY A 105 11.33 -14.85 -11.54
C GLY A 105 11.81 -13.40 -11.57
N ALA A 106 10.88 -12.44 -11.75
CA ALA A 106 11.19 -11.01 -11.71
C ALA A 106 11.80 -10.58 -10.37
N SER A 107 11.26 -11.06 -9.24
CA SER A 107 11.76 -10.70 -7.91
C SER A 107 13.11 -11.36 -7.58
N LEU A 108 13.38 -12.56 -8.06
CA LEU A 108 14.69 -13.20 -7.93
C LEU A 108 15.76 -12.47 -8.76
N LEU A 109 15.44 -12.09 -9.98
CA LEU A 109 16.34 -11.28 -10.83
C LEU A 109 16.65 -9.92 -10.19
N ALA A 110 15.63 -9.24 -9.69
CA ALA A 110 15.81 -7.97 -8.99
C ALA A 110 16.61 -8.14 -7.68
N ALA A 111 16.36 -9.19 -6.92
CA ALA A 111 17.12 -9.52 -5.71
C ALA A 111 18.59 -9.82 -6.05
N ALA A 112 18.86 -10.60 -7.09
CA ALA A 112 20.22 -10.86 -7.57
C ALA A 112 20.94 -9.57 -8.02
N GLY A 113 20.22 -8.67 -8.70
CA GLY A 113 20.73 -7.33 -9.05
C GLY A 113 21.10 -6.49 -7.82
N LEU A 114 20.23 -6.47 -6.80
CA LEU A 114 20.50 -5.77 -5.53
C LEU A 114 21.72 -6.35 -4.79
N VAL A 115 21.83 -7.69 -4.76
CA VAL A 115 23.00 -8.37 -4.19
C VAL A 115 24.27 -8.01 -4.97
N GLY A 116 24.23 -8.05 -6.31
CA GLY A 116 25.35 -7.67 -7.16
C GLY A 116 25.80 -6.22 -6.92
N VAL A 117 24.87 -5.27 -6.87
CA VAL A 117 25.16 -3.86 -6.57
C VAL A 117 25.72 -3.73 -5.13
N GLY A 118 25.11 -4.42 -4.16
CA GLY A 118 25.59 -4.41 -2.77
C GLY A 118 27.02 -4.92 -2.64
N LEU A 119 27.35 -6.06 -3.26
CA LEU A 119 28.69 -6.62 -3.26
C LEU A 119 29.70 -5.74 -3.98
N ALA A 120 29.33 -5.14 -5.11
CA ALA A 120 30.18 -4.19 -5.82
C ALA A 120 30.50 -2.96 -4.95
N LEU A 121 29.49 -2.36 -4.30
CA LEU A 121 29.68 -1.24 -3.38
C LEU A 121 30.58 -1.62 -2.19
N HIS A 122 30.47 -2.85 -1.69
CA HIS A 122 31.34 -3.36 -0.64
C HIS A 122 32.79 -3.50 -1.13
N ALA A 123 32.98 -4.09 -2.30
CA ALA A 123 34.30 -4.34 -2.85
C ALA A 123 35.05 -3.05 -3.29
N PHE A 124 34.35 -2.10 -3.92
CA PHE A 124 34.97 -0.92 -4.51
C PHE A 124 34.95 0.30 -3.58
N VAL A 125 34.00 0.42 -2.66
CA VAL A 125 33.82 1.60 -1.81
C VAL A 125 34.08 1.27 -0.32
N GLY A 126 34.25 -0.01 0.03
CA GLY A 126 34.47 -0.44 1.42
C GLY A 126 33.24 -0.23 2.32
N SER A 127 32.06 -0.08 1.73
CA SER A 127 30.84 0.25 2.46
C SER A 127 30.34 -0.93 3.30
N SER A 128 30.40 -0.78 4.63
CA SER A 128 29.80 -1.76 5.56
C SER A 128 28.28 -1.86 5.45
N ASN A 129 27.62 -0.86 4.86
CA ASN A 129 26.17 -0.82 4.67
C ASN A 129 25.69 -1.77 3.57
N ALA A 130 26.56 -2.22 2.68
CA ALA A 130 26.22 -3.12 1.57
C ALA A 130 25.56 -4.41 2.02
N LEU A 131 26.01 -5.01 3.13
CA LEU A 131 25.44 -6.25 3.67
C LEU A 131 23.98 -6.10 4.10
N ILE A 132 23.55 -4.90 4.50
CA ILE A 132 22.18 -4.60 4.89
C ILE A 132 21.25 -4.68 3.67
N TYR A 133 21.71 -4.17 2.51
CA TYR A 133 20.94 -4.28 1.25
C TYR A 133 20.88 -5.72 0.74
N VAL A 134 21.97 -6.48 0.90
CA VAL A 134 21.99 -7.92 0.58
C VAL A 134 20.99 -8.70 1.46
N ALA A 135 20.98 -8.43 2.78
CA ALA A 135 20.02 -9.04 3.70
C ALA A 135 18.57 -8.64 3.35
N GLY A 136 18.35 -7.37 3.01
CA GLY A 136 17.05 -6.88 2.54
C GLY A 136 16.59 -7.55 1.24
N ALA A 137 17.50 -7.78 0.29
CA ALA A 137 17.18 -8.40 -0.99
C ALA A 137 16.56 -9.81 -0.82
N ALA A 138 16.95 -10.54 0.23
CA ALA A 138 16.36 -11.84 0.56
C ALA A 138 14.85 -11.77 0.87
N MET A 139 14.33 -10.62 1.26
CA MET A 139 12.90 -10.43 1.52
C MET A 139 12.07 -10.29 0.23
N LEU A 140 12.68 -9.83 -0.88
CA LEU A 140 11.96 -9.40 -2.07
C LEU A 140 11.10 -10.51 -2.70
N PRO A 141 11.58 -11.74 -2.92
CA PRO A 141 10.76 -12.80 -3.50
C PRO A 141 9.52 -13.14 -2.64
N ALA A 142 9.71 -13.26 -1.33
CA ALA A 142 8.62 -13.55 -0.41
C ALA A 142 7.60 -12.39 -0.34
N PHE A 143 8.07 -11.14 -0.34
CA PHE A 143 7.22 -9.94 -0.39
C PHE A 143 6.35 -9.93 -1.64
N THR A 144 6.95 -10.16 -2.80
CA THR A 144 6.26 -10.17 -4.09
C THR A 144 5.25 -11.31 -4.19
N LEU A 145 5.64 -12.53 -3.78
CA LEU A 145 4.74 -13.69 -3.81
C LEU A 145 3.55 -13.52 -2.87
N THR A 146 3.75 -12.99 -1.66
CA THR A 146 2.64 -12.75 -0.73
C THR A 146 1.63 -11.76 -1.29
N ASP A 147 2.04 -10.72 -2.04
CA ASP A 147 1.12 -9.78 -2.68
C ASP A 147 0.26 -10.45 -3.77
N VAL A 148 0.89 -11.30 -4.60
CA VAL A 148 0.18 -12.07 -5.63
C VAL A 148 -0.78 -13.09 -5.01
N GLN A 149 -0.33 -13.84 -3.99
CA GLN A 149 -1.15 -14.81 -3.27
C GLN A 149 -2.31 -14.16 -2.50
N THR A 150 -2.09 -12.96 -1.94
CA THR A 150 -3.15 -12.16 -1.29
C THR A 150 -4.27 -11.84 -2.27
N ALA A 151 -3.95 -11.41 -3.48
CA ALA A 151 -4.95 -11.12 -4.50
C ALA A 151 -5.75 -12.37 -4.88
N ALA A 152 -5.07 -13.50 -5.11
CA ALA A 152 -5.71 -14.78 -5.41
C ALA A 152 -6.60 -15.28 -4.26
N GLY A 153 -6.11 -15.22 -3.02
CA GLY A 153 -6.87 -15.68 -1.84
C GLY A 153 -8.14 -14.85 -1.60
N ARG A 154 -8.08 -13.55 -1.86
CA ARG A 154 -9.26 -12.66 -1.78
C ARG A 154 -10.33 -13.03 -2.80
N THR A 155 -9.96 -13.44 -4.00
CA THR A 155 -10.88 -13.87 -5.05
C THR A 155 -11.63 -15.15 -4.66
N TYR A 156 -10.95 -16.07 -3.96
CA TYR A 156 -11.56 -17.27 -3.42
C TYR A 156 -12.26 -17.07 -2.06
N GLY A 157 -12.55 -15.85 -1.66
CA GLY A 157 -13.27 -15.51 -0.43
C GLY A 157 -12.50 -15.68 0.88
N GLN A 158 -11.22 -16.01 0.81
CA GLN A 158 -10.35 -16.25 1.99
C GLN A 158 -9.68 -14.95 2.45
N VAL A 159 -10.48 -13.92 2.76
CA VAL A 159 -9.97 -12.58 3.08
C VAL A 159 -9.00 -12.59 4.26
N PHE A 160 -9.32 -13.30 5.34
CA PHE A 160 -8.45 -13.38 6.52
C PHE A 160 -7.15 -14.12 6.22
N ALA A 161 -7.23 -15.33 5.64
CA ALA A 161 -6.06 -16.13 5.31
C ALA A 161 -5.16 -15.46 4.25
N ALA A 162 -5.73 -14.59 3.42
CA ALA A 162 -5.00 -13.83 2.44
C ALA A 162 -4.25 -12.63 3.03
N LEU A 163 -4.85 -11.90 3.98
CA LEU A 163 -4.27 -10.68 4.56
C LEU A 163 -3.43 -10.94 5.82
N ALA A 164 -3.84 -11.89 6.67
CA ALA A 164 -3.20 -12.10 7.96
C ALA A 164 -1.69 -12.42 7.91
N PRO A 165 -1.18 -13.25 7.00
CA PRO A 165 0.23 -13.66 7.02
C PRO A 165 1.20 -12.47 6.94
N LYS A 166 1.08 -11.63 5.93
CA LYS A 166 1.98 -10.49 5.70
C LYS A 166 1.59 -9.26 6.52
N ASP A 167 0.30 -8.94 6.55
CA ASP A 167 -0.16 -7.66 7.08
C ASP A 167 -0.28 -7.66 8.62
N ILE A 168 -0.49 -8.83 9.23
CA ILE A 168 -0.69 -8.94 10.68
C ILE A 168 0.42 -9.79 11.31
N LEU A 169 0.51 -11.09 10.98
CA LEU A 169 1.35 -12.03 11.70
C LEU A 169 2.84 -11.71 11.55
N TRP A 170 3.31 -11.45 10.33
CA TRP A 170 4.69 -11.08 10.09
C TRP A 170 5.06 -9.77 10.81
N ARG A 171 4.19 -8.75 10.75
CA ARG A 171 4.45 -7.47 11.44
C ARG A 171 4.44 -7.61 12.96
N LEU A 172 3.54 -8.42 13.52
CA LEU A 172 3.55 -8.74 14.94
C LEU A 172 4.83 -9.45 15.35
N LEU A 173 5.33 -10.37 14.51
CA LEU A 173 6.57 -11.09 14.78
C LEU A 173 7.80 -10.18 14.73
N LEU A 174 7.80 -9.12 13.91
CA LEU A 174 8.92 -8.17 13.87
C LEU A 174 9.15 -7.46 15.22
N ILE A 175 8.12 -7.30 16.05
CA ILE A 175 8.22 -6.62 17.35
C ILE A 175 9.10 -7.43 18.32
N PRO A 176 8.74 -8.66 18.73
CA PRO A 176 9.58 -9.44 19.64
C PRO A 176 10.94 -9.79 19.01
N LEU A 177 10.99 -9.94 17.68
CA LEU A 177 12.24 -10.20 16.97
C LEU A 177 13.19 -9.00 17.07
N GLY A 178 12.70 -7.77 16.87
CA GLY A 178 13.50 -6.56 17.02
C GLY A 178 14.03 -6.41 18.43
N TRP A 179 13.20 -6.64 19.44
CA TRP A 179 13.63 -6.63 20.85
C TRP A 179 14.72 -7.69 21.12
N ALA A 180 14.47 -8.94 20.73
CA ALA A 180 15.40 -10.02 20.96
C ALA A 180 16.79 -9.77 20.33
N VAL A 181 16.80 -9.31 19.07
CA VAL A 181 18.04 -9.01 18.34
C VAL A 181 18.82 -7.86 19.02
N THR A 182 18.13 -6.81 19.50
CA THR A 182 18.81 -5.69 20.15
C THR A 182 19.35 -6.03 21.54
N VAL A 183 18.77 -7.00 22.24
CA VAL A 183 19.25 -7.46 23.55
C VAL A 183 20.37 -8.49 23.42
N MET A 184 20.28 -9.39 22.42
CA MET A 184 21.16 -10.55 22.34
C MET A 184 22.41 -10.36 21.47
N LEU A 185 22.43 -9.36 20.57
CA LEU A 185 23.48 -9.21 19.58
C LEU A 185 24.24 -7.90 19.71
N ALA A 186 25.51 -7.94 19.28
CA ALA A 186 26.33 -6.73 19.16
C ALA A 186 25.72 -5.76 18.13
N PRO A 187 25.80 -4.41 18.36
CA PRO A 187 25.13 -3.42 17.51
C PRO A 187 25.40 -3.56 16.02
N ARG A 188 26.64 -3.93 15.65
CA ARG A 188 27.03 -4.08 14.23
C ARG A 188 26.27 -5.17 13.47
N LEU A 189 25.75 -6.19 14.18
CA LEU A 189 25.06 -7.35 13.58
C LEU A 189 23.54 -7.25 13.67
N GLN A 190 23.03 -6.40 14.57
CA GLN A 190 21.60 -6.32 14.91
C GLN A 190 20.72 -6.18 13.67
N LEU A 191 20.96 -5.16 12.85
CA LEU A 191 20.08 -4.88 11.70
C LEU A 191 20.19 -5.95 10.62
N THR A 192 21.38 -6.45 10.31
CA THR A 192 21.57 -7.49 9.29
C THR A 192 20.88 -8.80 9.70
N VAL A 193 21.08 -9.24 10.94
CA VAL A 193 20.43 -10.45 11.46
C VAL A 193 18.92 -10.28 11.55
N PHE A 194 18.44 -9.10 12.00
CA PHE A 194 17.04 -8.77 12.03
C PHE A 194 16.39 -8.89 10.64
N LEU A 195 17.01 -8.33 9.59
CA LEU A 195 16.49 -8.39 8.22
C LEU A 195 16.50 -9.83 7.68
N LEU A 196 17.53 -10.62 7.96
CA LEU A 196 17.58 -12.04 7.55
C LEU A 196 16.50 -12.87 8.23
N LEU A 197 16.30 -12.69 9.54
CA LEU A 197 15.25 -13.38 10.28
C LEU A 197 13.86 -12.93 9.83
N ALA A 198 13.69 -11.64 9.55
CA ALA A 198 12.45 -11.09 8.96
C ALA A 198 12.17 -11.68 7.57
N ALA A 199 13.21 -11.86 6.75
CA ALA A 199 13.10 -12.52 5.44
C ALA A 199 12.72 -14.00 5.57
N ALA A 200 13.38 -14.73 6.47
CA ALA A 200 13.07 -16.14 6.74
C ALA A 200 11.63 -16.33 7.22
N ALA A 201 11.18 -15.50 8.17
CA ALA A 201 9.81 -15.51 8.66
C ALA A 201 8.79 -15.20 7.56
N LEU A 202 9.05 -14.17 6.74
CA LEU A 202 8.17 -13.82 5.62
C LEU A 202 8.10 -14.94 4.58
N THR A 203 9.22 -15.60 4.31
CA THR A 203 9.28 -16.75 3.40
C THR A 203 8.42 -17.89 3.93
N LEU A 204 8.52 -18.20 5.23
CA LEU A 204 7.67 -19.20 5.88
C LEU A 204 6.18 -18.84 5.77
N PHE A 205 5.82 -17.58 6.04
CA PHE A 205 4.43 -17.12 5.88
C PHE A 205 3.97 -17.15 4.43
N SER A 206 4.85 -16.88 3.46
CA SER A 206 4.53 -17.01 2.04
C SER A 206 4.20 -18.46 1.65
N PHE A 207 4.96 -19.44 2.16
CA PHE A 207 4.65 -20.85 1.95
C PHE A 207 3.32 -21.25 2.62
N ALA A 208 3.09 -20.84 3.86
CA ALA A 208 1.84 -21.09 4.56
C ALA A 208 0.64 -20.50 3.81
N GLN A 209 0.78 -19.27 3.29
CA GLN A 209 -0.25 -18.60 2.49
C GLN A 209 -0.49 -19.33 1.16
N GLY A 210 0.55 -19.78 0.48
CA GLY A 210 0.44 -20.60 -0.74
C GLY A 210 -0.29 -21.93 -0.48
N TRP A 211 -0.04 -22.54 0.67
CA TRP A 211 -0.73 -23.76 1.07
C TRP A 211 -2.22 -23.52 1.40
N THR A 212 -2.55 -22.42 2.11
CA THR A 212 -3.95 -22.06 2.35
C THR A 212 -4.69 -21.73 1.05
N LEU A 213 -4.03 -21.04 0.11
CA LEU A 213 -4.57 -20.77 -1.22
C LEU A 213 -4.87 -22.05 -2.00
N ARG A 214 -3.96 -23.05 -1.94
CA ARG A 214 -4.19 -24.36 -2.59
C ARG A 214 -5.40 -25.08 -2.03
N ARG A 215 -5.68 -24.92 -0.73
CA ARG A 215 -6.88 -25.50 -0.09
C ARG A 215 -8.16 -24.73 -0.37
N ALA A 216 -8.06 -23.43 -0.57
CA ALA A 216 -9.20 -22.54 -0.81
C ALA A 216 -9.72 -22.61 -2.25
N ALA A 217 -8.85 -22.78 -3.21
CA ALA A 217 -9.24 -22.92 -4.61
C ALA A 217 -9.86 -24.30 -4.86
N PRO A 218 -10.92 -24.39 -5.72
CA PRO A 218 -11.55 -25.67 -6.05
C PRO A 218 -10.53 -26.71 -6.53
N ALA A 219 -10.65 -27.95 -6.07
CA ALA A 219 -9.70 -29.03 -6.39
C ALA A 219 -9.58 -29.25 -7.92
N VAL A 220 -10.65 -28.99 -8.67
CA VAL A 220 -10.67 -29.08 -10.14
C VAL A 220 -9.64 -28.13 -10.77
N VAL A 221 -9.41 -26.95 -10.20
CA VAL A 221 -8.42 -25.99 -10.70
C VAL A 221 -7.01 -26.58 -10.68
N TRP A 222 -6.64 -27.26 -9.59
CA TRP A 222 -5.30 -27.83 -9.43
C TRP A 222 -5.09 -29.15 -10.20
N ARG A 223 -6.20 -29.85 -10.52
CA ARG A 223 -6.15 -31.09 -11.32
C ARG A 223 -6.16 -30.81 -12.82
N ALA A 224 -6.74 -29.70 -13.25
CA ALA A 224 -6.78 -29.32 -14.64
C ALA A 224 -5.37 -29.04 -15.19
N LYS A 225 -5.10 -29.43 -16.43
CA LYS A 225 -3.87 -29.06 -17.14
C LYS A 225 -3.88 -27.54 -17.37
N PRO A 226 -2.82 -26.80 -16.98
CA PRO A 226 -2.84 -25.34 -17.06
C PRO A 226 -2.87 -24.87 -18.53
N ASP A 227 -3.81 -23.98 -18.85
CA ASP A 227 -3.90 -23.30 -20.15
C ASP A 227 -3.39 -21.86 -20.00
N TYR A 228 -2.31 -21.53 -20.68
CA TYR A 228 -1.60 -20.26 -20.58
C TYR A 228 -2.05 -19.28 -21.67
N ARG A 229 -3.11 -18.50 -21.42
CA ARG A 229 -3.46 -17.37 -22.28
C ARG A 229 -2.62 -16.14 -21.98
N LEU A 230 -1.32 -16.23 -22.25
CA LEU A 230 -0.34 -15.20 -21.90
C LEU A 230 -0.66 -13.84 -22.52
N ARG A 231 -1.23 -13.80 -23.73
CA ARG A 231 -1.56 -12.53 -24.42
C ARG A 231 -2.58 -11.70 -23.64
N ASP A 232 -3.64 -12.32 -23.12
CA ASP A 232 -4.69 -11.65 -22.35
C ASP A 232 -4.14 -11.23 -20.98
N LEU A 233 -3.39 -12.13 -20.34
CA LEU A 233 -2.72 -11.85 -19.07
C LEU A 233 -1.77 -10.64 -19.20
N VAL A 234 -0.87 -10.62 -20.16
CA VAL A 234 0.09 -9.53 -20.35
C VAL A 234 -0.63 -8.22 -20.63
N ARG A 235 -1.65 -8.21 -21.48
CA ARG A 235 -2.41 -7.00 -21.81
C ARG A 235 -3.08 -6.38 -20.57
N ILE A 236 -3.71 -7.20 -19.73
CA ILE A 236 -4.36 -6.73 -18.51
C ILE A 236 -3.32 -6.33 -17.47
N SER A 237 -2.29 -7.15 -17.27
CA SER A 237 -1.23 -6.91 -16.30
C SER A 237 -0.46 -5.62 -16.58
N THR A 238 -0.10 -5.35 -17.84
CA THR A 238 0.65 -4.14 -18.22
C THR A 238 -0.13 -2.87 -17.88
N SER A 239 -1.44 -2.82 -18.19
CA SER A 239 -2.29 -1.66 -17.88
C SER A 239 -2.39 -1.42 -16.38
N THR A 240 -2.54 -2.47 -15.58
CA THR A 240 -2.64 -2.37 -14.12
C THR A 240 -1.29 -2.15 -13.46
N TRP A 241 -0.20 -2.65 -14.04
CA TRP A 241 1.17 -2.48 -13.55
C TRP A 241 1.58 -1.02 -13.48
N VAL A 242 1.36 -0.26 -14.57
CA VAL A 242 1.69 1.16 -14.64
C VAL A 242 1.00 1.95 -13.52
N THR A 243 -0.27 1.70 -13.27
CA THR A 243 -1.02 2.38 -12.20
C THR A 243 -0.59 1.95 -10.81
N GLN A 244 -0.22 0.68 -10.61
CA GLN A 244 0.29 0.19 -9.33
C GLN A 244 1.67 0.77 -9.01
N VAL A 245 2.57 0.84 -9.99
CA VAL A 245 3.89 1.47 -9.84
C VAL A 245 3.73 2.96 -9.54
N ALA A 246 2.87 3.67 -10.28
CA ALA A 246 2.56 5.07 -10.00
C ALA A 246 2.01 5.30 -8.58
N SER A 247 1.15 4.39 -8.10
CA SER A 247 0.66 4.44 -6.71
C SER A 247 1.74 4.15 -5.67
N ALA A 248 2.72 3.29 -6.01
CA ALA A 248 3.83 2.96 -5.12
C ALA A 248 4.80 4.13 -4.92
N VAL A 249 4.88 5.07 -5.88
CA VAL A 249 5.64 6.33 -5.73
C VAL A 249 5.20 7.07 -4.47
N PHE A 250 3.90 7.24 -4.27
CA PHE A 250 3.33 7.97 -3.12
C PHE A 250 3.39 7.19 -1.80
N ARG A 251 3.71 5.88 -1.83
CA ARG A 251 3.73 5.03 -0.63
C ARG A 251 5.09 4.76 -0.06
N SER A 252 6.14 4.78 -0.89
CA SER A 252 7.46 4.31 -0.45
C SER A 252 8.65 4.90 -1.20
N LEU A 253 8.45 5.55 -2.36
CA LEU A 253 9.58 6.02 -3.16
C LEU A 253 10.23 7.28 -2.55
N ASP A 254 9.49 8.06 -1.78
CA ASP A 254 9.98 9.19 -1.01
C ASP A 254 11.13 8.81 -0.07
N VAL A 255 10.95 7.72 0.70
CA VAL A 255 11.98 7.20 1.61
C VAL A 255 13.17 6.60 0.84
N VAL A 256 12.91 5.97 -0.31
CA VAL A 256 13.97 5.44 -1.17
C VAL A 256 14.85 6.57 -1.70
N ILE A 257 14.24 7.64 -2.22
CA ILE A 257 14.96 8.82 -2.72
C ILE A 257 15.69 9.51 -1.58
N ALA A 258 15.05 9.68 -0.41
CA ALA A 258 15.73 10.17 0.79
C ALA A 258 16.99 9.34 1.11
N GLY A 259 16.87 8.00 1.04
CA GLY A 259 17.99 7.08 1.30
C GLY A 259 19.14 7.16 0.29
N MET A 260 18.91 7.71 -0.92
CA MET A 260 19.94 7.92 -1.94
C MET A 260 20.78 9.19 -1.68
N PHE A 261 20.18 10.21 -1.07
CA PHE A 261 20.81 11.53 -0.94
C PHE A 261 21.17 11.92 0.50
N LEU A 262 20.50 11.32 1.50
CA LEU A 262 20.61 11.73 2.89
C LEU A 262 21.38 10.72 3.73
N PRO A 263 22.04 11.17 4.81
CA PRO A 263 22.59 10.28 5.82
C PRO A 263 21.49 9.39 6.41
N PRO A 264 21.79 8.13 6.75
CA PRO A 264 20.79 7.19 7.28
C PRO A 264 20.02 7.72 8.51
N ARG A 265 20.66 8.52 9.38
CA ARG A 265 19.99 9.14 10.53
C ARG A 265 18.84 10.04 10.11
N GLU A 266 19.05 10.90 9.13
CA GLU A 266 18.01 11.80 8.62
C GLU A 266 16.88 11.04 7.92
N VAL A 267 17.20 9.96 7.19
CA VAL A 267 16.21 9.05 6.63
C VAL A 267 15.33 8.43 7.71
N GLY A 268 15.92 8.07 8.86
CA GLY A 268 15.17 7.56 10.02
C GLY A 268 14.20 8.59 10.59
N PHE A 269 14.63 9.83 10.71
CA PHE A 269 13.80 10.94 11.17
C PHE A 269 12.66 11.23 10.21
N TYR A 270 12.96 11.33 8.91
CA TYR A 270 11.96 11.50 7.85
C TYR A 270 10.92 10.36 7.84
N PHE A 271 11.40 9.10 7.97
CA PHE A 271 10.50 7.94 7.97
C PHE A 271 9.56 7.94 9.17
N ALA A 272 10.03 8.29 10.37
CA ALA A 272 9.18 8.43 11.56
C ALA A 272 8.10 9.51 11.35
N ALA A 273 8.47 10.67 10.82
CA ALA A 273 7.54 11.75 10.48
C ALA A 273 6.51 11.30 9.43
N SER A 274 6.95 10.60 8.39
CA SER A 274 6.07 10.04 7.34
C SER A 274 5.07 9.02 7.91
N ARG A 275 5.50 8.13 8.84
CA ARG A 275 4.61 7.17 9.49
C ARG A 275 3.59 7.85 10.40
N ALA A 276 3.98 8.88 11.12
CA ALA A 276 3.05 9.66 11.96
C ALA A 276 2.03 10.43 11.09
N ALA A 277 2.49 11.14 10.07
CA ALA A 277 1.62 11.89 9.15
C ALA A 277 0.63 10.97 8.41
N ALA A 278 1.01 9.75 8.06
CA ALA A 278 0.14 8.80 7.36
C ALA A 278 -1.13 8.42 8.15
N LEU A 279 -1.12 8.55 9.48
CA LEU A 279 -2.31 8.32 10.32
C LEU A 279 -3.44 9.29 10.01
N ILE A 280 -3.14 10.50 9.52
CA ILE A 280 -4.13 11.53 9.15
C ILE A 280 -5.07 11.02 8.05
N SER A 281 -4.52 10.34 7.04
CA SER A 281 -5.32 9.80 5.92
C SER A 281 -5.79 8.35 6.13
N PHE A 282 -5.57 7.77 7.30
CA PHE A 282 -5.97 6.39 7.58
C PHE A 282 -7.48 6.20 7.45
N VAL A 283 -8.29 7.15 7.96
CA VAL A 283 -9.76 7.10 7.87
C VAL A 283 -10.22 7.13 6.41
N LEU A 284 -9.58 7.94 5.56
CA LEU A 284 -9.86 7.98 4.12
C LEU A 284 -9.67 6.61 3.47
N THR A 285 -8.52 5.96 3.73
CA THR A 285 -8.23 4.67 3.11
C THR A 285 -9.18 3.57 3.58
N SER A 286 -9.66 3.66 4.82
CA SER A 286 -10.65 2.74 5.38
C SER A 286 -12.04 2.97 4.81
N THR A 287 -12.45 4.24 4.68
CA THR A 287 -13.73 4.63 4.09
C THR A 287 -13.81 4.22 2.62
N ASN A 288 -12.72 4.37 1.86
CA ASN A 288 -12.66 3.98 0.46
C ASN A 288 -13.03 2.52 0.20
N LEU A 289 -12.69 1.60 1.11
CA LEU A 289 -13.06 0.18 0.97
C LEU A 289 -14.56 -0.07 1.15
N ILE A 290 -15.19 0.68 2.04
CA ILE A 290 -16.60 0.50 2.40
C ILE A 290 -17.49 1.16 1.36
N ILE A 291 -17.10 2.36 0.91
CA ILE A 291 -17.94 3.19 0.05
C ILE A 291 -17.89 2.78 -1.43
N ALA A 292 -16.82 2.13 -1.88
CA ALA A 292 -16.64 1.76 -3.29
C ALA A 292 -17.82 0.96 -3.88
N PRO A 293 -18.28 -0.14 -3.26
CA PRO A 293 -19.41 -0.91 -3.78
C PRO A 293 -20.73 -0.12 -3.72
N GLU A 294 -20.91 0.75 -2.73
CA GLU A 294 -22.11 1.58 -2.61
C GLU A 294 -22.18 2.65 -3.69
N ILE A 295 -21.04 3.31 -3.99
CA ILE A 295 -20.95 4.24 -5.13
C ILE A 295 -21.32 3.54 -6.43
N ALA A 296 -20.75 2.36 -6.69
CA ALA A 296 -21.03 1.60 -7.90
C ALA A 296 -22.52 1.24 -8.01
N LYS A 297 -23.14 0.78 -6.92
CA LYS A 297 -24.56 0.42 -6.86
C LYS A 297 -25.45 1.63 -7.13
N LEU A 298 -25.27 2.72 -6.37
CA LEU A 298 -26.10 3.92 -6.48
C LEU A 298 -25.95 4.63 -7.83
N HIS A 299 -24.72 4.61 -8.39
CA HIS A 299 -24.48 5.13 -9.73
C HIS A 299 -25.20 4.31 -10.81
N HIS A 300 -25.14 2.98 -10.71
CA HIS A 300 -25.79 2.09 -11.69
C HIS A 300 -27.31 2.10 -11.59
N SER A 301 -27.88 2.26 -10.37
CA SER A 301 -29.33 2.39 -10.17
C SER A 301 -29.90 3.77 -10.54
N GLY A 302 -29.04 4.75 -10.86
CA GLY A 302 -29.46 6.11 -11.16
C GLY A 302 -29.90 6.93 -9.93
N GLU A 303 -29.62 6.46 -8.71
CA GLU A 303 -29.99 7.13 -7.45
C GLU A 303 -29.03 8.27 -7.10
N HIS A 304 -28.94 9.28 -7.96
CA HIS A 304 -27.96 10.36 -7.86
C HIS A 304 -28.06 11.16 -6.56
N GLU A 305 -29.26 11.48 -6.07
CA GLU A 305 -29.41 12.21 -4.80
C GLU A 305 -28.89 11.41 -3.61
N HIS A 306 -29.16 10.10 -3.59
CA HIS A 306 -28.68 9.21 -2.53
C HIS A 306 -27.16 9.12 -2.56
N LEU A 307 -26.58 9.02 -3.74
CA LEU A 307 -25.13 9.02 -3.93
C LEU A 307 -24.50 10.30 -3.43
N ILE A 308 -25.06 11.47 -3.75
CA ILE A 308 -24.55 12.76 -3.27
C ILE A 308 -24.60 12.84 -1.73
N ARG A 309 -25.69 12.41 -1.11
CA ARG A 309 -25.78 12.38 0.36
C ARG A 309 -24.74 11.44 0.98
N THR A 310 -24.57 10.27 0.39
CA THR A 310 -23.56 9.28 0.82
C THR A 310 -22.15 9.84 0.73
N LEU A 311 -21.82 10.52 -0.37
CA LEU A 311 -20.52 11.17 -0.55
C LEU A 311 -20.28 12.32 0.44
N LYS A 312 -21.29 13.14 0.72
CA LYS A 312 -21.21 14.21 1.74
C LYS A 312 -20.95 13.64 3.13
N LEU A 313 -21.67 12.60 3.53
CA LEU A 313 -21.45 11.92 4.82
C LEU A 313 -20.06 11.31 4.89
N ALA A 314 -19.61 10.64 3.84
CA ALA A 314 -18.26 10.07 3.77
C ALA A 314 -17.18 11.13 3.90
N SER A 315 -17.36 12.29 3.24
CA SER A 315 -16.42 13.43 3.35
C SER A 315 -16.31 13.92 4.81
N LEU A 316 -17.43 14.05 5.54
CA LEU A 316 -17.42 14.44 6.96
C LEU A 316 -16.73 13.41 7.84
N ILE A 317 -17.07 12.13 7.66
CA ILE A 317 -16.49 11.00 8.41
C ILE A 317 -14.98 10.92 8.22
N VAL A 318 -14.49 11.27 7.03
CA VAL A 318 -13.06 11.29 6.72
C VAL A 318 -12.41 12.56 7.26
N PHE A 319 -12.99 13.73 6.97
CA PHE A 319 -12.33 15.00 7.20
C PHE A 319 -12.21 15.37 8.68
N LEU A 320 -13.25 15.17 9.49
CA LEU A 320 -13.23 15.58 10.89
C LEU A 320 -12.13 14.85 11.71
N PRO A 321 -12.01 13.52 11.68
CA PRO A 321 -10.91 12.86 12.36
C PRO A 321 -9.54 13.20 11.77
N SER A 322 -9.46 13.39 10.44
CA SER A 322 -8.21 13.79 9.78
C SER A 322 -7.76 15.19 10.21
N LEU A 323 -8.70 16.13 10.36
CA LEU A 323 -8.41 17.46 10.87
C LEU A 323 -7.95 17.43 12.34
N GLY A 324 -8.56 16.57 13.18
CA GLY A 324 -8.12 16.35 14.56
C GLY A 324 -6.71 15.79 14.64
N ALA A 325 -6.40 14.75 13.84
CA ALA A 325 -5.08 14.16 13.76
C ALA A 325 -4.03 15.15 13.21
N PHE A 326 -4.39 15.95 12.21
CA PHE A 326 -3.56 17.04 11.71
C PHE A 326 -3.28 18.07 12.80
N GLY A 327 -4.32 18.50 13.54
CA GLY A 327 -4.18 19.43 14.66
C GLY A 327 -3.22 18.91 15.73
N LEU A 328 -3.27 17.62 16.06
CA LEU A 328 -2.33 16.98 16.99
C LEU A 328 -0.89 17.00 16.45
N CYS A 329 -0.68 16.67 15.16
CA CYS A 329 0.65 16.69 14.55
C CYS A 329 1.26 18.09 14.46
N VAL A 330 0.44 19.13 14.29
CA VAL A 330 0.91 20.53 14.18
C VAL A 330 1.07 21.20 15.56
N ALA A 331 0.11 20.97 16.48
CA ALA A 331 0.15 21.60 17.79
C ALA A 331 1.13 20.88 18.75
N PHE A 332 1.32 19.57 18.60
CA PHE A 332 2.12 18.74 19.50
C PHE A 332 3.14 17.86 18.72
N PRO A 333 3.92 18.41 17.78
CA PRO A 333 4.82 17.61 16.92
C PRO A 333 5.88 16.87 17.74
N ASP A 334 6.42 17.50 18.78
CA ASP A 334 7.48 16.91 19.62
C ASP A 334 6.96 15.71 20.43
N GLN A 335 5.70 15.78 20.90
CA GLN A 335 5.07 14.68 21.63
C GLN A 335 4.78 13.51 20.70
N VAL A 336 4.29 13.78 19.48
CA VAL A 336 4.04 12.75 18.47
C VAL A 336 5.34 12.06 18.08
N LEU A 337 6.41 12.82 17.82
CA LEU A 337 7.71 12.27 17.44
C LEU A 337 8.41 11.57 18.61
N SER A 338 8.17 11.98 19.85
CA SER A 338 8.72 11.32 21.04
C SER A 338 8.21 9.88 21.22
N LEU A 339 7.12 9.49 20.55
CA LEU A 339 6.67 8.09 20.47
C LEU A 339 7.71 7.20 19.81
N PHE A 340 8.52 7.73 18.89
CA PHE A 340 9.61 7.03 18.21
C PHE A 340 10.94 7.10 18.98
N GLY A 341 11.07 8.03 19.95
CA GLY A 341 12.27 8.26 20.75
C GLY A 341 12.64 9.75 20.80
N HIS A 342 13.44 10.14 21.80
CA HIS A 342 13.74 11.57 22.04
C HIS A 342 14.47 12.25 20.88
N GLY A 343 15.36 11.54 20.17
CA GLY A 343 16.11 12.08 19.04
C GLY A 343 15.26 12.39 17.80
N PHE A 344 14.05 11.84 17.70
CA PHE A 344 13.18 12.02 16.52
C PHE A 344 12.46 13.37 16.47
N ARG A 345 12.55 14.19 17.52
CA ARG A 345 12.02 15.56 17.54
C ARG A 345 12.64 16.47 16.47
N GLU A 346 13.85 16.13 15.99
CA GLU A 346 14.49 16.84 14.88
C GLU A 346 13.64 16.83 13.59
N ALA A 347 12.75 15.85 13.41
CA ALA A 347 11.85 15.74 12.25
C ALA A 347 10.56 16.56 12.36
N ARG A 348 10.50 17.57 13.24
CA ARG A 348 9.31 18.41 13.46
C ARG A 348 8.82 19.09 12.18
N THR A 349 9.74 19.67 11.42
CA THR A 349 9.43 20.39 10.18
C THR A 349 8.86 19.45 9.13
N GLU A 350 9.48 18.28 8.95
CA GLU A 350 9.01 17.25 8.00
C GLU A 350 7.64 16.73 8.39
N LEU A 351 7.39 16.49 9.69
CA LEU A 351 6.08 16.06 10.18
C LEU A 351 5.00 17.06 9.83
N ILE A 352 5.22 18.35 10.07
CA ILE A 352 4.24 19.41 9.78
C ILE A 352 3.96 19.47 8.28
N ILE A 353 5.00 19.49 7.44
CA ILE A 353 4.87 19.57 5.98
C ILE A 353 4.11 18.34 5.44
N LEU A 354 4.50 17.13 5.85
CA LEU A 354 3.83 15.90 5.42
C LEU A 354 2.38 15.84 5.91
N SER A 355 2.10 16.35 7.11
CA SER A 355 0.73 16.44 7.65
C SER A 355 -0.18 17.30 6.79
N VAL A 356 0.32 18.40 6.24
CA VAL A 356 -0.44 19.24 5.27
C VAL A 356 -0.80 18.42 4.03
N GLY A 357 0.15 17.67 3.47
CA GLY A 357 -0.09 16.80 2.31
C GLY A 357 -1.17 15.75 2.57
N GLN A 358 -1.13 15.12 3.74
CA GLN A 358 -2.13 14.12 4.14
C GLN A 358 -3.51 14.74 4.40
N LEU A 359 -3.58 15.96 4.94
CA LEU A 359 -4.84 16.66 5.12
C LEU A 359 -5.45 17.06 3.76
N ILE A 360 -4.65 17.51 2.79
CA ILE A 360 -5.11 17.76 1.42
C ILE A 360 -5.70 16.48 0.82
N ASN A 361 -5.00 15.36 0.97
CA ASN A 361 -5.48 14.05 0.51
C ASN A 361 -6.83 13.67 1.16
N ALA A 362 -6.98 13.88 2.47
CA ALA A 362 -8.22 13.61 3.18
C ALA A 362 -9.36 14.56 2.80
N SER A 363 -9.06 15.84 2.55
CA SER A 363 -10.06 16.86 2.22
C SER A 363 -10.67 16.71 0.82
N THR A 364 -9.96 16.10 -0.12
CA THR A 364 -10.53 15.74 -1.44
C THR A 364 -11.43 14.49 -1.37
N GLY A 365 -11.40 13.76 -0.26
CA GLY A 365 -12.25 12.60 -0.03
C GLY A 365 -11.98 11.44 -0.98
N CYS A 366 -13.01 10.65 -1.28
CA CYS A 366 -12.91 9.44 -2.10
C CYS A 366 -12.90 9.69 -3.61
N VAL A 367 -12.31 10.80 -4.07
CA VAL A 367 -12.36 11.26 -5.47
C VAL A 367 -11.87 10.19 -6.48
N GLY A 368 -10.78 9.49 -6.16
CA GLY A 368 -10.26 8.42 -7.01
C GLY A 368 -11.23 7.25 -7.15
N ILE A 369 -11.91 6.88 -6.06
CA ILE A 369 -12.93 5.82 -6.06
C ILE A 369 -14.17 6.24 -6.87
N VAL A 370 -14.61 7.49 -6.72
CA VAL A 370 -15.73 8.02 -7.53
C VAL A 370 -15.41 7.90 -9.01
N LEU A 371 -14.23 8.35 -9.47
CA LEU A 371 -13.83 8.23 -10.87
C LEU A 371 -13.77 6.77 -11.36
N MET A 372 -13.26 5.86 -10.51
CA MET A 372 -13.19 4.43 -10.86
C MET A 372 -14.59 3.80 -10.98
N MET A 373 -15.50 4.11 -10.06
CA MET A 373 -16.83 3.50 -10.02
C MET A 373 -17.82 4.16 -10.99
N THR A 374 -17.50 5.32 -11.57
CA THR A 374 -18.31 6.01 -12.59
C THR A 374 -17.77 5.89 -14.02
N GLY A 375 -16.89 4.89 -14.28
CA GLY A 375 -16.36 4.62 -15.63
C GLY A 375 -15.28 5.57 -16.11
N GLN A 376 -14.66 6.35 -15.22
CA GLN A 376 -13.57 7.27 -15.53
C GLN A 376 -12.19 6.73 -15.09
N GLU A 377 -12.04 5.41 -15.03
CA GLU A 377 -10.80 4.75 -14.57
C GLU A 377 -9.58 5.12 -15.40
N ARG A 378 -9.75 5.33 -16.72
CA ARG A 378 -8.67 5.74 -17.61
C ARG A 378 -8.14 7.13 -17.25
N LYS A 379 -9.03 8.08 -16.94
CA LYS A 379 -8.64 9.42 -16.51
C LYS A 379 -8.02 9.43 -15.13
N ASN A 380 -8.52 8.62 -14.22
CA ASN A 380 -7.90 8.41 -12.90
C ASN A 380 -6.46 7.90 -13.05
N ALA A 381 -6.22 6.89 -13.92
CA ALA A 381 -4.90 6.35 -14.20
C ALA A 381 -3.96 7.38 -14.84
N GLU A 382 -4.44 8.15 -15.83
CA GLU A 382 -3.67 9.22 -16.50
C GLU A 382 -3.21 10.29 -15.51
N VAL A 383 -4.09 10.78 -14.66
CA VAL A 383 -3.76 11.77 -13.63
C VAL A 383 -2.77 11.20 -12.62
N LEU A 384 -2.96 9.97 -12.17
CA LEU A 384 -2.06 9.31 -11.21
C LEU A 384 -0.65 9.18 -11.79
N VAL A 385 -0.52 8.64 -13.01
CA VAL A 385 0.78 8.41 -13.66
C VAL A 385 1.52 9.72 -13.91
N THR A 386 0.84 10.72 -14.50
CA THR A 386 1.47 12.02 -14.78
C THR A 386 1.85 12.76 -13.51
N SER A 387 1.03 12.70 -12.46
CA SER A 387 1.34 13.30 -11.17
C SER A 387 2.50 12.58 -10.47
N SER A 388 2.58 11.23 -10.56
CA SER A 388 3.69 10.48 -9.98
C SER A 388 5.03 10.79 -10.64
N ILE A 389 5.07 10.95 -11.96
CA ILE A 389 6.29 11.34 -12.70
C ILE A 389 6.77 12.73 -12.23
N LEU A 390 5.86 13.71 -12.20
CA LEU A 390 6.19 15.06 -11.74
C LEU A 390 6.66 15.07 -10.27
N THR A 391 6.04 14.24 -9.44
CA THR A 391 6.43 14.09 -8.02
C THR A 391 7.82 13.50 -7.89
N VAL A 392 8.18 12.47 -8.68
CA VAL A 392 9.53 11.89 -8.67
C VAL A 392 10.58 12.94 -9.07
N VAL A 393 10.31 13.70 -10.13
CA VAL A 393 11.22 14.79 -10.54
C VAL A 393 11.38 15.82 -9.42
N ALA A 394 10.28 16.24 -8.80
CA ALA A 394 10.32 17.17 -7.67
C ALA A 394 11.09 16.59 -6.47
N MET A 395 10.89 15.30 -6.14
CA MET A 395 11.62 14.61 -5.07
C MET A 395 13.13 14.61 -5.34
N LEU A 396 13.57 14.23 -6.56
CA LEU A 396 15.00 14.20 -6.90
C LEU A 396 15.64 15.60 -6.80
N LEU A 397 14.97 16.63 -7.28
CA LEU A 397 15.45 17.99 -7.26
C LEU A 397 15.44 18.59 -5.84
N LEU A 398 14.29 18.54 -5.15
CA LEU A 398 14.15 19.20 -3.85
C LEU A 398 14.90 18.45 -2.74
N THR A 399 15.00 17.11 -2.80
CA THR A 399 15.81 16.36 -1.83
C THR A 399 17.29 16.74 -1.94
N ARG A 400 17.80 16.89 -3.17
CA ARG A 400 19.19 17.31 -3.38
C ARG A 400 19.48 18.72 -2.89
N LEU A 401 18.50 19.65 -3.03
CA LEU A 401 18.67 21.05 -2.67
C LEU A 401 18.40 21.34 -1.18
N TYR A 402 17.42 20.67 -0.58
CA TYR A 402 16.90 21.01 0.74
C TYR A 402 16.83 19.81 1.70
N GLY A 403 17.48 18.70 1.36
CA GLY A 403 17.55 17.52 2.24
C GLY A 403 16.19 16.91 2.56
N ALA A 404 15.98 16.49 3.81
CA ALA A 404 14.75 15.86 4.27
C ALA A 404 13.52 16.77 4.14
N VAL A 405 13.69 18.07 4.40
CA VAL A 405 12.63 19.08 4.20
C VAL A 405 12.22 19.16 2.74
N GLY A 406 13.19 19.06 1.81
CA GLY A 406 12.95 19.02 0.38
C GLY A 406 12.14 17.78 -0.03
N THR A 407 12.46 16.61 0.53
CA THR A 407 11.70 15.36 0.31
C THR A 407 10.26 15.52 0.81
N ALA A 408 10.07 16.05 2.03
CA ALA A 408 8.75 16.28 2.61
C ALA A 408 7.90 17.24 1.76
N THR A 409 8.52 18.32 1.29
CA THR A 409 7.87 19.32 0.44
C THR A 409 7.45 18.72 -0.91
N ALA A 410 8.36 17.97 -1.58
CA ALA A 410 8.07 17.31 -2.84
C ALA A 410 6.92 16.29 -2.71
N THR A 411 6.92 15.50 -1.63
CA THR A 411 5.86 14.54 -1.32
C THR A 411 4.52 15.24 -1.12
N THR A 412 4.50 16.32 -0.36
CA THR A 412 3.29 17.13 -0.09
C THR A 412 2.75 17.77 -1.36
N LEU A 413 3.62 18.37 -2.17
CA LEU A 413 3.23 18.94 -3.48
C LEU A 413 2.69 17.86 -4.42
N GLY A 414 3.29 16.65 -4.38
CA GLY A 414 2.81 15.51 -5.13
C GLY A 414 1.40 15.08 -4.73
N PHE A 415 1.12 14.96 -3.43
CA PHE A 415 -0.24 14.70 -2.94
C PHE A 415 -1.22 15.80 -3.35
N ALA A 416 -0.84 17.06 -3.22
CA ALA A 416 -1.67 18.19 -3.62
C ALA A 416 -1.96 18.15 -5.12
N LEU A 417 -0.93 18.00 -5.96
CA LEU A 417 -1.05 17.93 -7.41
C LEU A 417 -1.99 16.79 -7.84
N TRP A 418 -1.75 15.58 -7.33
CA TRP A 418 -2.54 14.40 -7.65
C TRP A 418 -4.01 14.59 -7.26
N ASN A 419 -4.27 14.96 -6.02
CA ASN A 419 -5.62 15.06 -5.48
C ASN A 419 -6.41 16.22 -6.09
N ILE A 420 -5.81 17.40 -6.27
CA ILE A 420 -6.47 18.55 -6.90
C ILE A 420 -6.81 18.23 -8.36
N ARG A 421 -5.90 17.61 -9.12
CA ARG A 421 -6.19 17.21 -10.50
C ARG A 421 -7.31 16.18 -10.59
N LEU A 422 -7.34 15.17 -9.70
CA LEU A 422 -8.45 14.21 -9.63
C LEU A 422 -9.77 14.90 -9.31
N TRP A 423 -9.76 15.82 -8.35
CA TRP A 423 -10.94 16.57 -7.97
C TRP A 423 -11.48 17.44 -9.14
N LEU A 424 -10.60 18.12 -9.88
CA LEU A 424 -10.98 18.87 -11.07
C LEU A 424 -11.60 17.96 -12.15
N VAL A 425 -11.00 16.79 -12.40
CA VAL A 425 -11.54 15.81 -13.36
C VAL A 425 -12.89 15.28 -12.90
N ALA A 426 -13.07 14.98 -11.62
CA ALA A 426 -14.35 14.52 -11.08
C ALA A 426 -15.45 15.58 -11.28
N ARG A 427 -15.18 16.83 -10.97
CA ARG A 427 -16.12 17.94 -11.18
C ARG A 427 -16.48 18.21 -12.65
N GLN A 428 -15.55 17.92 -13.58
CA GLN A 428 -15.77 18.11 -15.02
C GLN A 428 -16.50 16.93 -15.68
N ARG A 429 -16.24 15.70 -15.20
CA ARG A 429 -16.67 14.46 -15.85
C ARG A 429 -17.82 13.76 -15.15
N THR A 430 -18.05 14.08 -13.89
CA THR A 430 -19.13 13.50 -13.10
C THR A 430 -19.98 14.62 -12.48
N ALA A 431 -21.21 14.34 -12.11
CA ALA A 431 -22.07 15.26 -11.38
C ALA A 431 -21.74 15.32 -9.88
N TYR A 432 -20.66 14.66 -9.44
CA TYR A 432 -20.37 14.42 -8.03
C TYR A 432 -19.13 15.17 -7.55
N ASP A 433 -19.24 15.77 -6.37
CA ASP A 433 -18.10 16.37 -5.66
C ASP A 433 -17.91 15.67 -4.30
N PRO A 434 -16.95 14.71 -4.20
CA PRO A 434 -16.70 13.96 -2.96
C PRO A 434 -15.79 14.71 -1.98
N SER A 435 -15.41 15.93 -2.27
CA SER A 435 -14.55 16.75 -1.39
C SER A 435 -15.34 17.42 -0.27
N VAL A 436 -14.62 17.91 0.73
CA VAL A 436 -15.21 18.76 1.78
C VAL A 436 -15.88 20.00 1.20
N LEU A 437 -15.38 20.55 0.09
CA LEU A 437 -16.01 21.68 -0.59
C LEU A 437 -17.39 21.33 -1.16
N GLY A 438 -17.61 20.04 -1.51
CA GLY A 438 -18.91 19.54 -1.94
C GLY A 438 -20.01 19.63 -0.87
N LEU A 439 -19.65 19.79 0.41
CA LEU A 439 -20.62 20.04 1.50
C LEU A 439 -21.34 21.37 1.32
N PHE A 440 -20.65 22.38 0.79
CA PHE A 440 -21.12 23.75 0.66
C PHE A 440 -21.63 24.08 -0.75
N THR A 441 -21.39 23.20 -1.73
CA THR A 441 -21.85 23.41 -3.10
C THR A 441 -23.18 22.71 -3.36
N ARG A 442 -24.11 23.41 -4.05
CA ARG A 442 -25.30 22.77 -4.63
C ARG A 442 -24.87 21.88 -5.78
N SER A 443 -25.34 20.63 -5.78
CA SER A 443 -25.03 19.69 -6.84
C SER A 443 -25.57 20.17 -8.19
N ARG A 444 -24.76 20.05 -9.26
CA ARG A 444 -25.20 20.31 -10.65
C ARG A 444 -26.25 19.30 -11.17
N ALA A 445 -26.53 18.24 -10.40
CA ALA A 445 -27.58 17.27 -10.74
C ALA A 445 -29.01 17.79 -10.47
N GLN A 446 -29.15 19.04 -10.00
CA GLN A 446 -30.46 19.69 -9.78
C GLN A 446 -30.78 20.74 -10.85
N VAL A 447 -30.02 20.86 -11.92
CA VAL A 447 -30.26 21.63 -13.11
C VAL A 447 -30.24 20.70 -14.31
#